data_48aa1de2940025c2ef0aaf3fa032aa4c
#
_entry.id   48aa1de2940025c2ef0aaf3fa032aa4c
#
_cell.length_a   1.000
_cell.length_b   1.000
_cell.length_c   1.000
_cell.angle_alpha   90.00
_cell.angle_beta   90.00
_cell.angle_gamma   90.00
#
_symmetry.space_group_name_H-M   'P 1'
#
loop_
_entity.id
_entity.type
_entity.pdbx_description
1 polymer ?
#
loop_
_entity_poly.entity_id
_entity_poly.type
_entity_poly.pdbx_seq_one_letter_code
_entity_poly.pdbx_strand_id
1 'polypeptide(L)'
;SLHDALPISFAQAGRAIPALGTTQADYFYGDIPCTRLMSEAEIHGDYELETGRVIVETFTKENLNPDNMPGVLVHSHGPFAWGKDPFEAVHNAVVMEECAAMAFVSVMLQNNTVQPMQQVLLDKHFKRKHGPNAYYGQ
;
A
#
# COMPACT_ATOMS: atom_id res chain seq x y z
N SER A 1 9.32 -9.85 10.29
CA SER A 1 9.98 -10.79 9.41
C SER A 1 10.93 -10.06 8.46
N LEU A 2 12.04 -10.71 8.08
CA LEU A 2 13.03 -10.13 7.15
C LEU A 2 12.51 -10.00 5.70
N HIS A 3 11.31 -10.47 5.43
CA HIS A 3 10.71 -10.43 4.10
C HIS A 3 9.89 -9.16 3.81
N ASP A 4 9.75 -8.25 4.80
CA ASP A 4 9.01 -7.00 4.64
C ASP A 4 9.94 -5.77 4.71
N ALA A 5 11.23 -5.96 4.42
CA ALA A 5 12.25 -4.94 4.63
C ALA A 5 12.02 -3.66 3.81
N LEU A 6 11.51 -3.79 2.59
CA LEU A 6 11.28 -2.63 1.73
C LEU A 6 10.02 -1.84 2.09
N PRO A 7 8.84 -2.45 2.33
CA PRO A 7 7.71 -1.73 2.90
C PRO A 7 8.03 -1.08 4.25
N ILE A 8 8.79 -1.77 5.13
CA ILE A 8 9.25 -1.19 6.39
C ILE A 8 10.12 0.05 6.15
N SER A 9 11.02 0.02 5.15
CA SER A 9 11.85 1.17 4.80
C SER A 9 11.02 2.37 4.32
N PHE A 10 9.99 2.13 3.52
CA PHE A 10 9.03 3.17 3.13
C PHE A 10 8.26 3.71 4.35
N ALA A 11 7.80 2.83 5.25
CA ALA A 11 7.13 3.21 6.49
C ALA A 11 8.04 4.06 7.40
N GLN A 12 9.32 3.67 7.57
CA GLN A 12 10.30 4.44 8.33
C GLN A 12 10.56 5.82 7.71
N ALA A 13 10.54 5.90 6.38
CA ALA A 13 10.68 7.17 5.66
C ALA A 13 9.38 8.02 5.66
N GLY A 14 8.27 7.50 6.18
CA GLY A 14 6.97 8.16 6.16
C GLY A 14 6.44 8.38 4.73
N ARG A 15 6.74 7.48 3.82
CA ARG A 15 6.41 7.61 2.39
C ARG A 15 5.48 6.50 1.93
N ALA A 16 4.48 6.86 1.15
CA ALA A 16 3.68 5.91 0.39
C ALA A 16 4.53 5.16 -0.65
N ILE A 17 4.15 3.93 -1.01
CA ILE A 17 4.74 3.21 -2.13
C ILE A 17 4.04 3.70 -3.40
N PRO A 18 4.71 4.43 -4.30
CA PRO A 18 4.06 5.04 -5.45
C PRO A 18 3.65 4.00 -6.50
N ALA A 19 2.49 4.22 -7.12
CA ALA A 19 2.01 3.40 -8.24
C ALA A 19 2.73 3.80 -9.52
N LEU A 20 3.79 3.07 -9.87
CA LEU A 20 4.64 3.38 -11.01
C LEU A 20 4.46 2.40 -12.17
N GLY A 21 3.85 1.25 -11.94
CA GLY A 21 3.74 0.20 -12.94
C GLY A 21 2.54 -0.72 -12.77
N THR A 22 2.32 -1.53 -13.78
CA THR A 22 1.15 -2.38 -13.92
C THR A 22 1.09 -3.52 -12.91
N THR A 23 2.21 -3.96 -12.37
CA THR A 23 2.25 -4.99 -11.31
C THR A 23 1.53 -4.49 -10.06
N GLN A 24 1.83 -3.27 -9.60
CA GLN A 24 1.10 -2.68 -8.46
C GLN A 24 -0.36 -2.44 -8.82
N ALA A 25 -0.64 -1.89 -10.02
CA ALA A 25 -1.99 -1.61 -10.48
C ALA A 25 -2.92 -2.83 -10.52
N ASP A 26 -2.37 -4.03 -10.69
CA ASP A 26 -3.15 -5.27 -10.69
C ASP A 26 -3.68 -5.66 -9.29
N TYR A 27 -3.14 -5.10 -8.20
CA TYR A 27 -3.48 -5.48 -6.83
C TYR A 27 -3.89 -4.30 -5.94
N PHE A 28 -3.33 -3.12 -6.19
CA PHE A 28 -3.56 -1.90 -5.41
C PHE A 28 -3.99 -0.77 -6.35
N TYR A 29 -5.13 -0.16 -6.06
CA TYR A 29 -5.69 0.89 -6.90
C TYR A 29 -5.09 2.26 -6.57
N GLY A 30 -3.81 2.42 -6.84
CA GLY A 30 -3.05 3.63 -6.61
C GLY A 30 -1.81 3.43 -5.73
N ASP A 31 -1.35 4.51 -5.13
CA ASP A 31 -0.25 4.49 -4.17
C ASP A 31 -0.68 3.75 -2.91
N ILE A 32 0.19 2.86 -2.39
CA ILE A 32 -0.07 2.23 -1.09
C ILE A 32 0.21 3.28 -0.02
N PRO A 33 -0.79 3.70 0.76
CA PRO A 33 -0.67 4.87 1.63
C PRO A 33 0.24 4.61 2.83
N CYS A 34 0.80 5.69 3.37
CA CYS A 34 1.50 5.69 4.65
C CYS A 34 0.74 6.61 5.62
N THR A 35 0.47 6.12 6.84
CA THR A 35 -0.21 6.92 7.85
C THR A 35 0.66 8.10 8.30
N ARG A 36 0.06 9.08 8.97
CA ARG A 36 0.81 10.06 9.78
C ARG A 36 1.52 9.38 10.95
N LEU A 37 2.45 10.07 11.55
CA LEU A 37 2.98 9.67 12.87
C LEU A 37 1.85 9.63 13.91
N MET A 38 1.93 8.67 14.81
CA MET A 38 1.09 8.64 16.00
C MET A 38 1.54 9.73 16.98
N SER A 39 0.58 10.33 17.67
CA SER A 39 0.87 11.27 18.75
C SER A 39 1.39 10.55 20.00
N GLU A 40 2.05 11.29 20.88
CA GLU A 40 2.52 10.75 22.15
C GLU A 40 1.38 10.16 23.01
N ALA A 41 0.22 10.82 22.99
CA ALA A 41 -0.97 10.33 23.71
C ALA A 41 -1.51 9.01 23.15
N GLU A 42 -1.49 8.83 21.84
CA GLU A 42 -1.88 7.57 21.18
C GLU A 42 -0.89 6.43 21.49
N ILE A 43 0.41 6.74 21.55
CA ILE A 43 1.47 5.76 21.85
C ILE A 43 1.38 5.31 23.33
N HIS A 44 1.09 6.22 24.25
CA HIS A 44 0.96 5.90 25.69
C HIS A 44 -0.41 5.35 26.07
N GLY A 45 -1.40 5.45 25.19
CA GLY A 45 -2.76 4.96 25.40
C GLY A 45 -2.92 3.48 25.04
N ASP A 46 -4.03 3.16 24.42
CA ASP A 46 -4.28 1.83 23.85
C ASP A 46 -3.62 1.73 22.48
N TYR A 47 -2.33 1.44 22.48
CA TYR A 47 -1.46 1.52 21.30
C TYR A 47 -1.98 0.73 20.09
N GLU A 48 -2.45 -0.49 20.30
CA GLU A 48 -2.95 -1.35 19.23
C GLU A 48 -4.25 -0.78 18.65
N LEU A 49 -5.15 -0.31 19.49
CA LEU A 49 -6.39 0.33 19.06
C LEU A 49 -6.11 1.64 18.32
N GLU A 50 -5.20 2.47 18.84
CA GLU A 50 -4.84 3.74 18.20
C GLU A 50 -4.10 3.51 16.86
N THR A 51 -3.30 2.45 16.74
CA THR A 51 -2.73 2.02 15.45
C THR A 51 -3.84 1.72 14.44
N GLY A 52 -4.87 0.99 14.83
CA GLY A 52 -6.04 0.75 13.98
C GLY A 52 -6.77 2.04 13.60
N ARG A 53 -6.91 2.99 14.54
CA ARG A 53 -7.56 4.28 14.29
C ARG A 53 -6.83 5.14 13.27
N VAL A 54 -5.50 5.23 13.34
CA VAL A 54 -4.73 6.02 12.35
C VAL A 54 -4.79 5.39 10.96
N ILE A 55 -4.90 4.06 10.85
CA ILE A 55 -5.16 3.39 9.57
C ILE A 55 -6.51 3.82 9.01
N VAL A 56 -7.60 3.69 9.79
CA VAL A 56 -8.95 4.09 9.37
C VAL A 56 -9.00 5.58 9.02
N GLU A 57 -8.34 6.43 9.81
CA GLU A 57 -8.21 7.86 9.55
C GLU A 57 -7.59 8.13 8.16
N THR A 58 -6.50 7.43 7.83
CA THR A 58 -5.81 7.57 6.54
C THR A 58 -6.74 7.23 5.39
N PHE A 59 -7.43 6.09 5.45
CA PHE A 59 -8.38 5.67 4.42
C PHE A 59 -9.54 6.65 4.25
N THR A 60 -10.05 7.19 5.36
CA THR A 60 -11.15 8.18 5.34
C THR A 60 -10.68 9.49 4.71
N LYS A 61 -9.52 10.02 5.12
CA LYS A 61 -8.98 11.29 4.62
C LYS A 61 -8.62 11.24 3.15
N GLU A 62 -8.05 10.14 2.70
CA GLU A 62 -7.64 9.94 1.32
C GLU A 62 -8.76 9.38 0.43
N ASN A 63 -9.95 9.16 0.99
CA ASN A 63 -11.10 8.58 0.30
C ASN A 63 -10.77 7.25 -0.38
N LEU A 64 -10.05 6.37 0.32
CA LEU A 64 -9.65 5.06 -0.18
C LEU A 64 -10.69 3.99 0.17
N ASN A 65 -10.94 3.10 -0.79
CA ASN A 65 -11.74 1.91 -0.54
C ASN A 65 -10.81 0.75 -0.13
N PRO A 66 -10.97 0.17 1.08
CA PRO A 66 -10.11 -0.93 1.55
C PRO A 66 -10.20 -2.20 0.72
N ASP A 67 -11.29 -2.42 -0.03
CA ASP A 67 -11.41 -3.54 -0.96
C ASP A 67 -10.53 -3.35 -2.21
N ASN A 68 -10.25 -2.10 -2.58
CA ASN A 68 -9.41 -1.76 -3.74
C ASN A 68 -7.96 -1.43 -3.35
N MET A 69 -7.73 -1.21 -2.07
CA MET A 69 -6.41 -0.90 -1.49
C MET A 69 -6.18 -1.80 -0.28
N PRO A 70 -5.85 -3.10 -0.50
CA PRO A 70 -5.76 -4.08 0.59
C PRO A 70 -4.43 -4.01 1.37
N GLY A 71 -3.93 -2.80 1.64
CA GLY A 71 -2.71 -2.61 2.40
C GLY A 71 -2.45 -1.15 2.75
N VAL A 72 -1.61 -0.95 3.76
CA VAL A 72 -1.19 0.35 4.28
C VAL A 72 0.15 0.24 4.99
N LEU A 73 0.91 1.31 5.01
CA LEU A 73 2.08 1.45 5.85
C LEU A 73 1.73 2.29 7.08
N VAL A 74 2.08 1.80 8.26
CA VAL A 74 2.01 2.62 9.48
C VAL A 74 3.38 3.27 9.69
N HIS A 75 3.41 4.60 9.73
CA HIS A 75 4.64 5.39 9.83
C HIS A 75 5.52 4.92 10.99
N SER A 76 6.79 4.71 10.74
CA SER A 76 7.80 4.18 11.68
C SER A 76 7.53 2.78 12.24
N HIS A 77 6.46 2.09 11.77
CA HIS A 77 6.10 0.75 12.22
C HIS A 77 6.36 -0.28 11.10
N GLY A 78 5.52 -0.27 10.05
CA GLY A 78 5.63 -1.23 8.95
C GLY A 78 4.32 -1.44 8.21
N PRO A 79 4.26 -2.47 7.33
CA PRO A 79 3.10 -2.75 6.51
C PRO A 79 2.02 -3.51 7.26
N PHE A 80 0.78 -3.24 6.87
CA PHE A 80 -0.40 -4.05 7.14
C PHE A 80 -1.03 -4.43 5.81
N ALA A 81 -1.38 -5.69 5.65
CA ALA A 81 -2.08 -6.20 4.47
C ALA A 81 -3.25 -7.07 4.89
N TRP A 82 -4.29 -7.08 4.08
CA TRP A 82 -5.50 -7.90 4.30
C TRP A 82 -6.01 -8.48 3.00
N GLY A 83 -7.03 -9.30 3.09
CA GLY A 83 -7.74 -9.93 1.98
C GLY A 83 -8.98 -10.63 2.49
N LYS A 84 -9.77 -11.23 1.60
CA LYS A 84 -11.00 -11.96 1.93
C LYS A 84 -10.72 -13.22 2.78
N ASP A 85 -9.50 -13.72 2.74
CA ASP A 85 -9.04 -14.89 3.48
C ASP A 85 -7.53 -14.76 3.80
N PRO A 86 -6.97 -15.63 4.66
CA PRO A 86 -5.55 -15.58 5.01
C PRO A 86 -4.60 -15.75 3.83
N PHE A 87 -4.97 -16.52 2.81
CA PHE A 87 -4.13 -16.72 1.63
C PHE A 87 -4.00 -15.44 0.82
N GLU A 88 -5.12 -14.75 0.60
CA GLU A 88 -5.13 -13.48 -0.11
C GLU A 88 -4.39 -12.39 0.69
N ALA A 89 -4.56 -12.34 2.02
CA ALA A 89 -3.83 -11.40 2.88
C ALA A 89 -2.30 -11.59 2.76
N VAL A 90 -1.82 -12.84 2.82
CA VAL A 90 -0.40 -13.17 2.64
C VAL A 90 0.05 -12.85 1.21
N HIS A 91 -0.76 -13.17 0.20
CA HIS A 91 -0.44 -12.85 -1.20
C HIS A 91 -0.28 -11.34 -1.39
N ASN A 92 -1.20 -10.53 -0.87
CA ASN A 92 -1.12 -9.08 -0.93
C ASN A 92 0.13 -8.52 -0.21
N ALA A 93 0.52 -9.13 0.91
CA ALA A 93 1.75 -8.76 1.61
C ALA A 93 3.00 -9.05 0.75
N VAL A 94 3.08 -10.22 0.10
CA VAL A 94 4.17 -10.57 -0.83
C VAL A 94 4.22 -9.61 -2.02
N VAL A 95 3.06 -9.30 -2.62
CA VAL A 95 2.99 -8.34 -3.73
C VAL A 95 3.43 -6.94 -3.28
N MET A 96 3.05 -6.53 -2.06
CA MET A 96 3.48 -5.24 -1.50
C MET A 96 5.00 -5.15 -1.37
N GLU A 97 5.67 -6.22 -0.91
CA GLU A 97 7.14 -6.28 -0.83
C GLU A 97 7.78 -6.09 -2.22
N GLU A 98 7.30 -6.82 -3.22
CA GLU A 98 7.81 -6.71 -4.59
C GLU A 98 7.54 -5.33 -5.20
N CYS A 99 6.37 -4.75 -4.95
CA CYS A 99 6.04 -3.38 -5.40
C CYS A 99 6.95 -2.34 -4.74
N ALA A 100 7.23 -2.49 -3.45
CA ALA A 100 8.16 -1.62 -2.73
C ALA A 100 9.59 -1.73 -3.30
N ALA A 101 10.04 -2.95 -3.62
CA ALA A 101 11.32 -3.20 -4.25
C ALA A 101 11.45 -2.47 -5.59
N MET A 102 10.46 -2.68 -6.47
CA MET A 102 10.43 -2.03 -7.78
C MET A 102 10.32 -0.52 -7.67
N ALA A 103 9.49 -0.01 -6.77
CA ALA A 103 9.36 1.43 -6.53
C ALA A 103 10.67 2.05 -6.06
N PHE A 104 11.36 1.41 -5.11
CA PHE A 104 12.67 1.88 -4.62
C PHE A 104 13.69 2.01 -5.77
N VAL A 105 13.84 0.95 -6.57
CA VAL A 105 14.76 0.97 -7.72
C VAL A 105 14.36 2.03 -8.74
N SER A 106 13.07 2.16 -9.05
CA SER A 106 12.55 3.16 -9.99
C SER A 106 12.84 4.60 -9.53
N VAL A 107 12.64 4.86 -8.23
CA VAL A 107 12.95 6.16 -7.61
C VAL A 107 14.45 6.46 -7.70
N MET A 108 15.30 5.48 -7.47
CA MET A 108 16.76 5.63 -7.60
C MET A 108 17.20 5.90 -9.05
N LEU A 109 16.65 5.15 -10.00
CA LEU A 109 16.94 5.33 -11.44
C LEU A 109 16.55 6.71 -11.96
N GLN A 110 15.55 7.34 -11.36
CA GLN A 110 15.01 8.65 -11.75
C GLN A 110 15.47 9.80 -10.84
N ASN A 111 16.51 9.60 -10.04
CA ASN A 111 17.02 10.62 -9.12
C ASN A 111 15.94 11.29 -8.25
N ASN A 112 15.01 10.51 -7.72
CA ASN A 112 13.87 10.94 -6.91
C ASN A 112 12.81 11.80 -7.65
N THR A 113 12.80 11.81 -8.97
CA THR A 113 11.86 12.61 -9.79
C THR A 113 10.80 11.77 -10.50
N VAL A 114 10.48 10.57 -9.98
CA VAL A 114 9.49 9.67 -10.58
C VAL A 114 8.15 10.35 -10.79
N GLN A 115 7.56 10.09 -11.96
CA GLN A 115 6.20 10.46 -12.27
C GLN A 115 5.29 9.27 -12.00
N PRO A 116 4.08 9.49 -11.46
CA PRO A 116 3.11 8.42 -11.31
C PRO A 116 2.73 7.83 -12.66
N MET A 117 2.31 6.57 -12.66
CA MET A 117 1.78 5.96 -13.86
C MET A 117 0.51 6.68 -14.35
N GLN A 118 0.23 6.56 -15.65
CA GLN A 118 -0.99 7.14 -16.22
C GLN A 118 -2.24 6.53 -15.56
N GLN A 119 -3.20 7.39 -15.15
CA GLN A 119 -4.45 6.94 -14.52
C GLN A 119 -5.23 5.95 -15.40
N VAL A 120 -5.27 6.19 -16.71
CA VAL A 120 -5.92 5.29 -17.67
C VAL A 120 -5.30 3.89 -17.66
N LEU A 121 -3.99 3.79 -17.48
CA LEU A 121 -3.28 2.51 -17.40
C LEU A 121 -3.53 1.81 -16.07
N LEU A 122 -3.53 2.54 -14.97
CA LEU A 122 -3.91 2.06 -13.64
C LEU A 122 -5.33 1.47 -13.66
N ASP A 123 -6.29 2.24 -14.16
CA ASP A 123 -7.69 1.83 -14.31
C ASP A 123 -7.83 0.55 -15.15
N LYS A 124 -7.14 0.50 -16.28
CA LYS A 124 -7.18 -0.64 -17.19
C LYS A 124 -6.72 -1.92 -16.49
N HIS A 125 -5.59 -1.85 -15.78
CA HIS A 125 -5.02 -3.02 -15.11
C HIS A 125 -5.84 -3.44 -13.89
N PHE A 126 -6.25 -2.50 -13.05
CA PHE A 126 -7.05 -2.81 -11.89
C PHE A 126 -8.40 -3.42 -12.26
N LYS A 127 -9.16 -2.75 -13.14
CA LYS A 127 -10.52 -3.17 -13.50
C LYS A 127 -10.59 -4.48 -14.27
N ARG A 128 -9.53 -4.91 -14.98
CA ARG A 128 -9.51 -6.22 -15.64
C ARG A 128 -9.49 -7.40 -14.67
N LYS A 129 -9.01 -7.20 -13.43
CA LYS A 129 -8.95 -8.20 -12.36
C LYS A 129 -10.04 -8.06 -11.31
N HIS A 130 -10.56 -6.86 -11.14
CA HIS A 130 -11.49 -6.52 -10.06
C HIS A 130 -12.81 -5.95 -10.60
N GLY A 131 -13.89 -6.23 -9.89
CA GLY A 131 -15.22 -5.71 -10.24
C GLY A 131 -16.02 -6.63 -11.17
N PRO A 132 -17.25 -6.18 -11.56
CA PRO A 132 -18.23 -7.02 -12.25
C PRO A 132 -17.83 -7.43 -13.69
N ASN A 133 -16.88 -6.72 -14.27
CA ASN A 133 -16.38 -6.97 -15.64
C ASN A 133 -14.96 -7.52 -15.66
N ALA A 134 -14.50 -8.11 -14.57
CA ALA A 134 -13.18 -8.73 -14.51
C ALA A 134 -13.09 -9.92 -15.48
N TYR A 135 -11.99 -9.99 -16.25
CA TYR A 135 -11.78 -11.02 -17.26
C TYR A 135 -10.38 -11.62 -17.25
N TYR A 136 -9.50 -11.17 -16.35
CA TYR A 136 -8.12 -11.59 -16.27
C TYR A 136 -7.74 -12.00 -14.86
N GLY A 137 -7.05 -13.14 -14.72
CA GLY A 137 -6.55 -13.61 -13.42
C GLY A 137 -7.64 -14.15 -12.47
N GLN A 138 -8.75 -14.64 -13.04
CA GLN A 138 -9.84 -15.27 -12.28
C GLN A 138 -9.51 -16.72 -11.94
#